data_5f2c93301e40b7a5e9603d84a1247de5
#
_entry.id   5f2c93301e40b7a5e9603d84a1247de5
#
_cell.length_a   1.000
_cell.length_b   1.000
_cell.length_c   1.000
_cell.angle_alpha   90.00
_cell.angle_beta   90.00
_cell.angle_gamma   90.00
#
_symmetry.space_group_name_H-M   'P 1'
#
loop_
_entity.id
_entity.type
_entity.pdbx_description
1 polymer ?
#
loop_
_entity_poly.entity_id
_entity_poly.type
_entity_poly.pdbx_seq_one_letter_code
_entity_poly.pdbx_strand_id
1 'polypeptide(L)'
;MNPLFTIGHSTHVFPRFLALLQQHGIEIVTDVRSRPFSRLPWFSRPSLEKELKDNGIRYVFLGLELGARRDERECYIGERADYDRIAQLPLFQKGLERLNVGIAKARIALMCAEKDPLDCHRTILVCRYAKEFSDVFHIHADGKLESHEKAEARLLARYHEDAYDLFRSRIEQLNEAYKRRGEEIAYVEQPETSSAVRDAPWNDEF
;
A
#
# COMPACT_ATOMS: atom_id res chain seq x y z
N MET A 1 -21.37 -1.50 2.94
CA MET A 1 -20.10 -2.02 2.37
C MET A 1 -19.09 -2.05 3.50
N ASN A 2 -18.20 -3.06 3.58
CA ASN A 2 -17.15 -3.06 4.61
C ASN A 2 -16.15 -1.93 4.33
N PRO A 3 -15.61 -1.27 5.37
CA PRO A 3 -14.50 -0.35 5.17
C PRO A 3 -13.22 -1.10 4.77
N LEU A 4 -12.35 -0.41 4.04
CA LEU A 4 -11.00 -0.87 3.75
C LEU A 4 -10.06 -0.50 4.89
N PHE A 5 -9.31 -1.48 5.39
CA PHE A 5 -8.26 -1.21 6.36
C PHE A 5 -6.88 -1.23 5.70
N THR A 6 -5.90 -0.62 6.35
CA THR A 6 -4.50 -0.74 5.96
C THR A 6 -3.62 -0.94 7.18
N ILE A 7 -2.52 -1.66 7.03
CA ILE A 7 -1.56 -1.93 8.09
C ILE A 7 -0.14 -1.96 7.54
N GLY A 8 0.81 -1.43 8.29
CA GLY A 8 2.23 -1.62 8.03
C GLY A 8 2.79 -2.72 8.93
N HIS A 9 3.45 -3.73 8.34
CA HIS A 9 4.05 -4.77 9.18
C HIS A 9 5.23 -4.24 10.01
N SER A 10 5.93 -3.19 9.52
CA SER A 10 7.02 -2.52 10.22
C SER A 10 8.04 -3.51 10.81
N THR A 11 8.39 -3.32 12.07
CA THR A 11 9.28 -4.19 12.86
C THR A 11 8.51 -5.08 13.84
N HIS A 12 7.21 -5.27 13.63
CA HIS A 12 6.41 -6.11 14.52
C HIS A 12 6.92 -7.56 14.53
N VAL A 13 6.83 -8.21 15.68
CA VAL A 13 6.80 -9.67 15.72
C VAL A 13 5.44 -10.16 15.25
N PHE A 14 5.38 -11.35 14.65
CA PHE A 14 4.13 -11.84 14.05
C PHE A 14 2.94 -11.89 15.04
N PRO A 15 3.08 -12.34 16.31
CA PRO A 15 1.95 -12.33 17.26
C PRO A 15 1.35 -10.93 17.49
N ARG A 16 2.17 -9.88 17.50
CA ARG A 16 1.65 -8.51 17.62
C ARG A 16 0.90 -8.08 16.37
N PHE A 17 1.43 -8.38 15.19
CA PHE A 17 0.78 -8.11 13.92
C PHE A 17 -0.57 -8.82 13.82
N LEU A 18 -0.61 -10.10 14.17
CA LEU A 18 -1.83 -10.91 14.21
C LEU A 18 -2.88 -10.32 15.17
N ALA A 19 -2.45 -9.93 16.37
CA ALA A 19 -3.35 -9.31 17.34
C ALA A 19 -4.00 -8.01 16.82
N LEU A 20 -3.25 -7.19 16.07
CA LEU A 20 -3.78 -5.99 15.42
C LEU A 20 -4.84 -6.33 14.36
N LEU A 21 -4.61 -7.36 13.55
CA LEU A 21 -5.59 -7.82 12.56
C LEU A 21 -6.88 -8.33 13.23
N GLN A 22 -6.73 -9.16 14.27
CA GLN A 22 -7.84 -9.72 15.02
C GLN A 22 -8.65 -8.67 15.77
N GLN A 23 -7.98 -7.67 16.36
CA GLN A 23 -8.63 -6.53 17.04
C GLN A 23 -9.63 -5.82 16.14
N HIS A 24 -9.33 -5.76 14.83
CA HIS A 24 -10.18 -5.10 13.85
C HIS A 24 -11.01 -6.06 13.00
N GLY A 25 -11.03 -7.35 13.35
CA GLY A 25 -11.81 -8.38 12.66
C GLY A 25 -11.41 -8.55 11.18
N ILE A 26 -10.13 -8.43 10.86
CA ILE A 26 -9.63 -8.58 9.49
C ILE A 26 -9.70 -10.06 9.08
N GLU A 27 -10.35 -10.31 7.95
CA GLU A 27 -10.54 -11.65 7.38
C GLU A 27 -9.56 -11.93 6.23
N ILE A 28 -9.11 -10.86 5.55
CA ILE A 28 -8.18 -10.95 4.42
C ILE A 28 -7.06 -9.93 4.58
N VAL A 29 -5.82 -10.38 4.51
CA VAL A 29 -4.65 -9.53 4.32
C VAL A 29 -4.31 -9.50 2.83
N THR A 30 -4.35 -8.31 2.24
CA THR A 30 -3.97 -8.09 0.85
C THR A 30 -2.58 -7.44 0.81
N ASP A 31 -1.59 -8.22 0.39
CA ASP A 31 -0.20 -7.77 0.26
C ASP A 31 -0.02 -6.96 -1.04
N VAL A 32 0.25 -5.66 -0.91
CA VAL A 32 0.46 -4.75 -2.03
C VAL A 32 1.95 -4.44 -2.29
N ARG A 33 2.87 -5.13 -1.63
CA ARG A 33 4.29 -5.00 -1.88
C ARG A 33 4.64 -5.61 -3.24
N SER A 34 5.31 -4.89 -4.11
CA SER A 34 5.78 -5.42 -5.40
C SER A 34 6.70 -6.64 -5.23
N ARG A 35 7.52 -6.64 -4.16
CA ARG A 35 8.39 -7.75 -3.78
C ARG A 35 8.02 -8.18 -2.35
N PRO A 36 7.30 -9.31 -2.17
CA PRO A 36 6.77 -9.74 -0.87
C PRO A 36 7.82 -10.47 -0.02
N PHE A 37 9.03 -9.91 0.05
CA PHE A 37 10.13 -10.35 0.91
C PHE A 37 10.39 -9.36 2.03
N SER A 38 10.89 -9.84 3.16
CA SER A 38 11.23 -9.01 4.31
C SER A 38 12.51 -9.52 4.98
N ARG A 39 13.27 -8.62 5.59
CA ARG A 39 14.37 -8.98 6.51
C ARG A 39 13.86 -9.73 7.75
N LEU A 40 12.58 -9.55 8.08
CA LEU A 40 11.87 -10.31 9.09
C LEU A 40 11.24 -11.54 8.41
N PRO A 41 11.77 -12.76 8.62
CA PRO A 41 11.38 -13.92 7.83
C PRO A 41 9.88 -14.22 7.85
N TRP A 42 9.21 -13.95 8.98
CA TRP A 42 7.76 -14.14 9.14
C TRP A 42 6.90 -13.19 8.30
N PHE A 43 7.46 -12.15 7.69
CA PHE A 43 6.77 -11.28 6.72
C PHE A 43 7.19 -11.54 5.27
N SER A 44 8.00 -12.55 5.00
CA SER A 44 8.18 -13.07 3.64
C SER A 44 6.96 -13.91 3.24
N ARG A 45 6.54 -13.82 1.97
CA ARG A 45 5.26 -14.37 1.49
C ARG A 45 4.99 -15.81 1.95
N PRO A 46 5.87 -16.80 1.77
CA PRO A 46 5.56 -18.18 2.15
C PRO A 46 5.24 -18.34 3.64
N SER A 47 6.04 -17.71 4.50
CA SER A 47 5.84 -17.76 5.94
C SER A 47 4.59 -17.01 6.36
N LEU A 48 4.39 -15.79 5.84
CA LEU A 48 3.24 -14.96 6.18
C LEU A 48 1.93 -15.62 5.75
N GLU A 49 1.85 -16.15 4.53
CA GLU A 49 0.67 -16.83 4.00
C GLU A 49 0.29 -18.04 4.86
N LYS A 50 1.29 -18.85 5.24
CA LYS A 50 1.08 -20.00 6.15
C LYS A 50 0.56 -19.55 7.52
N GLU A 51 1.26 -18.60 8.15
CA GLU A 51 0.91 -18.12 9.49
C GLU A 51 -0.50 -17.49 9.54
N LEU A 52 -0.86 -16.69 8.53
CA LEU A 52 -2.21 -16.11 8.43
C LEU A 52 -3.27 -17.19 8.25
N LYS A 53 -3.03 -18.16 7.37
CA LYS A 53 -3.94 -19.29 7.13
C LYS A 53 -4.17 -20.12 8.40
N ASP A 54 -3.11 -20.43 9.13
CA ASP A 54 -3.18 -21.19 10.39
C ASP A 54 -3.99 -20.44 11.47
N ASN A 55 -4.14 -19.12 11.33
CA ASN A 55 -4.95 -18.26 12.20
C ASN A 55 -6.29 -17.81 11.59
N GLY A 56 -6.76 -18.48 10.53
CA GLY A 56 -8.06 -18.23 9.91
C GLY A 56 -8.15 -16.95 9.05
N ILE A 57 -7.03 -16.31 8.73
CA ILE A 57 -6.96 -15.12 7.89
C ILE A 57 -6.43 -15.52 6.51
N ARG A 58 -7.15 -15.11 5.46
CA ARG A 58 -6.72 -15.37 4.09
C ARG A 58 -5.67 -14.35 3.64
N TYR A 59 -4.61 -14.84 3.00
CA TYR A 59 -3.63 -14.01 2.30
C TYR A 59 -4.02 -13.87 0.82
N VAL A 60 -3.91 -12.66 0.28
CA VAL A 60 -4.10 -12.36 -1.15
C VAL A 60 -2.94 -11.48 -1.60
N PHE A 61 -2.27 -11.88 -2.68
CA PHE A 61 -1.21 -11.08 -3.29
C PHE A 61 -1.79 -10.20 -4.41
N LEU A 62 -1.63 -8.88 -4.27
CA LEU A 62 -1.95 -7.88 -5.30
C LEU A 62 -0.75 -6.98 -5.60
N GLY A 63 0.46 -7.43 -5.29
CA GLY A 63 1.68 -6.63 -5.51
C GLY A 63 2.03 -6.43 -6.98
N LEU A 64 1.56 -7.32 -7.88
CA LEU A 64 1.71 -7.13 -9.32
C LEU A 64 0.81 -6.00 -9.82
N GLU A 65 -0.42 -5.92 -9.30
CA GLU A 65 -1.39 -4.92 -9.72
C GLU A 65 -1.19 -3.58 -8.99
N LEU A 66 -1.02 -3.61 -7.66
CA LEU A 66 -1.05 -2.43 -6.80
C LEU A 66 0.33 -2.02 -6.25
N GLY A 67 1.37 -2.76 -6.59
CA GLY A 67 2.74 -2.44 -6.17
C GLY A 67 3.32 -1.22 -6.88
N ALA A 68 4.23 -0.52 -6.19
CA ALA A 68 4.83 0.71 -6.68
C ALA A 68 6.15 0.53 -7.46
N ARG A 69 6.68 -0.70 -7.53
CA ARG A 69 7.84 -1.01 -8.39
C ARG A 69 7.31 -1.70 -9.63
N ARG A 70 7.51 -1.05 -10.76
CA ARG A 70 6.94 -1.46 -12.04
C ARG A 70 8.04 -1.86 -13.00
N ASP A 71 7.73 -2.77 -13.91
CA ASP A 71 8.62 -3.12 -15.03
C ASP A 71 8.35 -2.21 -16.24
N GLU A 72 7.17 -1.56 -16.28
CA GLU A 72 6.76 -0.65 -17.35
C GLU A 72 7.52 0.69 -17.25
N ARG A 73 8.46 0.92 -18.18
CA ARG A 73 9.32 2.13 -18.19
C ARG A 73 8.56 3.44 -18.31
N GLU A 74 7.38 3.43 -18.92
CA GLU A 74 6.49 4.61 -18.99
C GLU A 74 6.01 5.09 -17.61
N CYS A 75 6.10 4.25 -16.58
CA CYS A 75 5.77 4.62 -15.20
C CYS A 75 6.89 5.39 -14.49
N TYR A 76 8.01 5.66 -15.17
CA TYR A 76 9.15 6.33 -14.55
C TYR A 76 9.39 7.71 -15.14
N ILE A 77 9.87 8.62 -14.29
CA ILE A 77 10.48 9.89 -14.68
C ILE A 77 11.96 9.80 -14.29
N GLY A 78 12.83 9.64 -15.32
CA GLY A 78 14.19 9.18 -15.07
C GLY A 78 14.20 7.77 -14.47
N GLU A 79 14.86 7.62 -13.33
CA GLU A 79 14.91 6.36 -12.58
C GLU A 79 13.86 6.25 -11.47
N ARG A 80 13.04 7.30 -11.26
CA ARG A 80 12.06 7.34 -10.19
C ARG A 80 10.68 6.98 -10.70
N ALA A 81 10.02 6.04 -10.00
CA ALA A 81 8.64 5.67 -10.27
C ALA A 81 7.69 6.89 -10.04
N ASP A 82 6.76 7.06 -10.95
CA ASP A 82 5.74 8.12 -10.89
C ASP A 82 4.38 7.51 -10.58
N TYR A 83 3.80 7.89 -9.44
CA TYR A 83 2.57 7.29 -8.95
C TYR A 83 1.34 7.68 -9.78
N ASP A 84 1.34 8.87 -10.39
CA ASP A 84 0.24 9.28 -11.27
C ASP A 84 0.24 8.48 -12.57
N ARG A 85 1.42 8.13 -13.11
CA ARG A 85 1.56 7.23 -14.27
C ARG A 85 1.20 5.79 -13.93
N ILE A 86 1.65 5.29 -12.78
CA ILE A 86 1.28 3.94 -12.32
C ILE A 86 -0.24 3.82 -12.20
N ALA A 87 -0.91 4.84 -11.68
CA ALA A 87 -2.35 4.84 -11.52
C ALA A 87 -3.12 4.76 -12.86
N GLN A 88 -2.52 5.15 -13.98
CA GLN A 88 -3.13 5.04 -15.31
C GLN A 88 -2.98 3.65 -15.95
N LEU A 89 -2.16 2.77 -15.37
CA LEU A 89 -1.98 1.44 -15.93
C LEU A 89 -3.27 0.60 -15.86
N PRO A 90 -3.63 -0.10 -16.94
CA PRO A 90 -4.79 -1.01 -16.92
C PRO A 90 -4.67 -2.07 -15.82
N LEU A 91 -3.46 -2.54 -15.53
CA LEU A 91 -3.21 -3.52 -14.48
C LEU A 91 -3.49 -2.95 -13.09
N PHE A 92 -3.13 -1.69 -12.82
CA PHE A 92 -3.45 -1.02 -11.57
C PHE A 92 -4.97 -0.85 -11.40
N GLN A 93 -5.67 -0.40 -12.43
CA GLN A 93 -7.13 -0.27 -12.42
C GLN A 93 -7.81 -1.62 -12.16
N LYS A 94 -7.36 -2.69 -12.80
CA LYS A 94 -7.82 -4.05 -12.51
C LYS A 94 -7.58 -4.46 -11.05
N GLY A 95 -6.47 -4.04 -10.46
CA GLY A 95 -6.19 -4.26 -9.04
C GLY A 95 -7.19 -3.57 -8.14
N LEU A 96 -7.55 -2.30 -8.44
CA LEU A 96 -8.58 -1.56 -7.71
C LEU A 96 -9.97 -2.22 -7.86
N GLU A 97 -10.34 -2.68 -9.05
CA GLU A 97 -11.60 -3.41 -9.28
C GLU A 97 -11.67 -4.69 -8.45
N ARG A 98 -10.58 -5.48 -8.42
CA ARG A 98 -10.49 -6.69 -7.59
C ARG A 98 -10.62 -6.37 -6.12
N LEU A 99 -9.99 -5.29 -5.66
CA LEU A 99 -10.09 -4.82 -4.29
C LEU A 99 -11.52 -4.42 -3.93
N ASN A 100 -12.19 -3.65 -4.79
CA ASN A 100 -13.59 -3.23 -4.61
C ASN A 100 -14.53 -4.44 -4.48
N VAL A 101 -14.41 -5.42 -5.38
CA VAL A 101 -15.18 -6.68 -5.30
C VAL A 101 -14.89 -7.45 -4.01
N GLY A 102 -13.64 -7.44 -3.55
CA GLY A 102 -13.23 -8.10 -2.32
C GLY A 102 -13.83 -7.47 -1.07
N ILE A 103 -13.81 -6.14 -0.97
CA ILE A 103 -14.35 -5.36 0.17
C ILE A 103 -15.84 -5.63 0.36
N ALA A 104 -16.59 -5.83 -0.72
CA ALA A 104 -18.01 -6.16 -0.62
C ALA A 104 -18.27 -7.51 0.08
N LYS A 105 -17.28 -8.39 0.13
CA LYS A 105 -17.42 -9.78 0.63
C LYS A 105 -16.75 -10.03 1.98
N ALA A 106 -15.72 -9.27 2.34
CA ALA A 106 -14.91 -9.51 3.53
C ALA A 106 -14.25 -8.23 4.05
N ARG A 107 -13.82 -8.24 5.31
CA ARG A 107 -13.02 -7.16 5.91
C ARG A 107 -11.56 -7.33 5.50
N ILE A 108 -11.08 -6.41 4.67
CA ILE A 108 -9.75 -6.46 4.06
C ILE A 108 -8.82 -5.45 4.70
N ALA A 109 -7.56 -5.86 4.96
CA ALA A 109 -6.46 -4.95 5.26
C ALA A 109 -5.39 -5.00 4.17
N LEU A 110 -5.11 -3.86 3.52
CA LEU A 110 -3.92 -3.71 2.67
C LEU A 110 -2.68 -3.72 3.55
N MET A 111 -1.72 -4.56 3.22
CA MET A 111 -0.46 -4.66 3.96
C MET A 111 0.73 -4.18 3.13
N CYS A 112 1.58 -3.38 3.76
CA CYS A 112 2.89 -3.01 3.25
C CYS A 112 3.94 -2.99 4.38
N ALA A 113 5.17 -2.58 4.07
CA ALA A 113 6.27 -2.64 5.03
C ALA A 113 6.28 -1.45 6.01
N GLU A 114 6.03 -0.25 5.56
CA GLU A 114 6.24 1.00 6.28
C GLU A 114 5.26 1.17 7.44
N LYS A 115 5.75 1.74 8.55
CA LYS A 115 4.96 1.97 9.77
C LYS A 115 3.90 3.04 9.55
N ASP A 116 4.34 4.25 9.19
CA ASP A 116 3.40 5.37 8.95
C ASP A 116 2.72 5.19 7.58
N PRO A 117 1.39 5.30 7.52
CA PRO A 117 0.67 5.23 6.25
C PRO A 117 1.15 6.28 5.24
N LEU A 118 1.52 7.47 5.67
CA LEU A 118 2.00 8.53 4.78
C LEU A 118 3.40 8.27 4.18
N ASP A 119 4.16 7.37 4.75
CA ASP A 119 5.49 6.98 4.25
C ASP A 119 5.42 5.80 3.27
N CYS A 120 4.22 5.46 2.79
CA CYS A 120 3.97 4.23 2.05
C CYS A 120 3.07 4.42 0.84
N HIS A 121 3.42 3.71 -0.24
CA HIS A 121 2.61 3.67 -1.45
C HIS A 121 1.19 3.11 -1.23
N ARG A 122 0.95 2.26 -0.22
CA ARG A 122 -0.40 1.79 0.11
C ARG A 122 -1.36 2.94 0.34
N THR A 123 -0.87 4.06 0.91
CA THR A 123 -1.68 5.25 1.17
C THR A 123 -1.57 6.26 0.02
N ILE A 124 -0.33 6.62 -0.35
CA ILE A 124 -0.06 7.71 -1.30
C ILE A 124 -0.46 7.34 -2.73
N LEU A 125 -0.44 6.04 -3.07
CA LEU A 125 -0.87 5.55 -4.37
C LEU A 125 -2.22 4.82 -4.26
N VAL A 126 -2.33 3.73 -3.49
CA VAL A 126 -3.51 2.84 -3.57
C VAL A 126 -4.73 3.46 -2.90
N CYS A 127 -4.62 3.92 -1.63
CA CYS A 127 -5.77 4.48 -0.91
C CYS A 127 -6.27 5.80 -1.50
N ARG A 128 -5.41 6.58 -2.16
CA ARG A 128 -5.80 7.80 -2.88
C ARG A 128 -6.92 7.54 -3.89
N TYR A 129 -6.96 6.37 -4.50
CA TYR A 129 -8.01 5.96 -5.44
C TYR A 129 -9.07 5.05 -4.79
N ALA A 130 -8.69 4.22 -3.83
CA ALA A 130 -9.63 3.32 -3.18
C ALA A 130 -10.68 4.06 -2.33
N LYS A 131 -10.41 5.27 -1.85
CA LYS A 131 -11.37 6.13 -1.14
C LYS A 131 -12.62 6.49 -1.96
N GLU A 132 -12.56 6.39 -3.28
CA GLU A 132 -13.70 6.67 -4.15
C GLU A 132 -14.83 5.62 -4.03
N PHE A 133 -14.49 4.43 -3.54
CA PHE A 133 -15.47 3.33 -3.41
C PHE A 133 -15.54 2.71 -2.00
N SER A 134 -14.73 3.17 -1.04
CA SER A 134 -14.76 2.66 0.34
C SER A 134 -14.19 3.66 1.33
N ASP A 135 -14.78 3.71 2.54
CA ASP A 135 -14.12 4.33 3.68
C ASP A 135 -12.82 3.61 3.98
N VAL A 136 -11.74 4.36 4.20
CA VAL A 136 -10.41 3.80 4.45
C VAL A 136 -9.95 4.15 5.87
N PHE A 137 -9.44 3.14 6.59
CA PHE A 137 -8.87 3.29 7.92
C PHE A 137 -7.47 2.69 8.01
N HIS A 138 -6.56 3.41 8.64
CA HIS A 138 -5.18 2.98 8.86
C HIS A 138 -5.04 2.45 10.28
N ILE A 139 -4.63 1.17 10.42
CA ILE A 139 -4.33 0.54 11.71
C ILE A 139 -2.91 0.93 12.11
N HIS A 140 -2.79 1.67 13.22
CA HIS A 140 -1.50 2.03 13.78
C HIS A 140 -0.91 0.95 14.69
N ALA A 141 0.38 1.06 15.02
CA ALA A 141 1.11 0.10 15.84
C ALA A 141 0.54 -0.06 17.27
N ASP A 142 -0.14 0.96 17.79
CA ASP A 142 -0.84 0.92 19.08
C ASP A 142 -2.26 0.31 18.99
N GLY A 143 -2.73 0.02 17.78
CA GLY A 143 -4.05 -0.54 17.51
C GLY A 143 -5.14 0.50 17.27
N LYS A 144 -4.83 1.80 17.33
CA LYS A 144 -5.79 2.85 17.00
C LYS A 144 -6.01 2.94 15.51
N LEU A 145 -7.22 3.37 15.15
CA LEU A 145 -7.60 3.67 13.76
C LEU A 145 -7.44 5.16 13.47
N GLU A 146 -6.86 5.46 12.33
CA GLU A 146 -6.85 6.78 11.72
C GLU A 146 -7.70 6.72 10.44
N SER A 147 -8.69 7.60 10.28
CA SER A 147 -9.40 7.69 9.00
C SER A 147 -8.47 8.27 7.92
N HIS A 148 -8.71 7.87 6.68
CA HIS A 148 -7.91 8.38 5.55
C HIS A 148 -7.99 9.90 5.42
N GLU A 149 -9.15 10.48 5.72
CA GLU A 149 -9.34 11.94 5.77
C GLU A 149 -8.39 12.62 6.79
N LYS A 150 -8.21 12.01 7.98
CA LYS A 150 -7.24 12.51 8.97
C LYS A 150 -5.80 12.36 8.47
N ALA A 151 -5.49 11.27 7.80
CA ALA A 151 -4.19 11.08 7.17
C ALA A 151 -3.95 12.13 6.07
N GLU A 152 -4.94 12.45 5.24
CA GLU A 152 -4.89 13.52 4.26
C GLU A 152 -4.70 14.90 4.91
N ALA A 153 -5.36 15.17 6.02
CA ALA A 153 -5.14 16.40 6.78
C ALA A 153 -3.69 16.52 7.29
N ARG A 154 -3.11 15.40 7.79
CA ARG A 154 -1.67 15.36 8.15
C ARG A 154 -0.76 15.55 6.94
N LEU A 155 -1.15 15.01 5.79
CA LEU A 155 -0.40 15.16 4.54
C LEU A 155 -0.35 16.62 4.10
N LEU A 156 -1.48 17.31 4.13
CA LEU A 156 -1.57 18.73 3.81
C LEU A 156 -0.73 19.60 4.77
N ALA A 157 -0.87 19.34 6.09
CA ALA A 157 -0.08 20.05 7.10
C ALA A 157 1.43 19.86 6.91
N ARG A 158 1.87 18.67 6.46
CA ARG A 158 3.28 18.38 6.17
C ARG A 158 3.89 19.31 5.14
N TYR A 159 3.11 19.77 4.17
CA TYR A 159 3.55 20.65 3.08
C TYR A 159 3.05 22.08 3.20
N HIS A 160 2.47 22.45 4.36
CA HIS A 160 1.87 23.76 4.59
C HIS A 160 0.75 24.08 3.59
N GLU A 161 0.05 23.05 3.11
CA GLU A 161 -1.09 23.14 2.20
C GLU A 161 -2.44 23.09 2.94
N ASP A 162 -2.42 23.11 4.28
CA ASP A 162 -3.60 23.08 5.15
C ASP A 162 -4.28 24.45 5.32
N ALA A 163 -3.56 25.54 5.02
CA ALA A 163 -4.10 26.89 5.05
C ALA A 163 -5.07 27.14 3.89
N TYR A 164 -6.00 28.08 4.12
CA TYR A 164 -6.89 28.56 3.05
C TYR A 164 -6.08 29.27 1.96
N ASP A 165 -6.26 28.83 0.72
CA ASP A 165 -5.64 29.42 -0.47
C ASP A 165 -6.73 30.06 -1.34
N LEU A 166 -6.53 31.32 -1.71
CA LEU A 166 -7.49 32.07 -2.55
C LEU A 166 -7.51 31.61 -4.02
N PHE A 167 -6.44 30.94 -4.47
CA PHE A 167 -6.21 30.60 -5.87
C PHE A 167 -6.31 29.11 -6.16
N ARG A 168 -6.26 28.25 -5.12
CA ARG A 168 -6.30 26.78 -5.25
C ARG A 168 -7.40 26.19 -4.42
N SER A 169 -8.17 25.29 -5.01
CA SER A 169 -9.14 24.49 -4.29
C SER A 169 -8.46 23.50 -3.35
N ARG A 170 -9.20 23.02 -2.37
CA ARG A 170 -8.73 21.97 -1.44
C ARG A 170 -8.27 20.69 -2.17
N ILE A 171 -8.93 20.37 -3.29
CA ILE A 171 -8.59 19.21 -4.13
C ILE A 171 -7.23 19.43 -4.81
N GLU A 172 -6.98 20.63 -5.33
CA GLU A 172 -5.69 20.94 -5.95
C GLU A 172 -4.55 20.92 -4.93
N GLN A 173 -4.75 21.49 -3.74
CA GLN A 173 -3.78 21.41 -2.64
C GLN A 173 -3.47 19.96 -2.26
N LEU A 174 -4.51 19.13 -2.12
CA LEU A 174 -4.35 17.72 -1.77
C LEU A 174 -3.62 16.93 -2.87
N ASN A 175 -3.94 17.17 -4.13
CA ASN A 175 -3.27 16.52 -5.26
C ASN A 175 -1.78 16.89 -5.30
N GLU A 176 -1.45 18.16 -5.05
CA GLU A 176 -0.06 18.61 -4.96
C GLU A 176 0.67 17.96 -3.78
N ALA A 177 0.03 17.84 -2.62
CA ALA A 177 0.60 17.17 -1.46
C ALA A 177 0.85 15.67 -1.72
N TYR A 178 -0.07 14.98 -2.38
CA TYR A 178 0.11 13.59 -2.82
C TYR A 178 1.28 13.44 -3.80
N LYS A 179 1.36 14.35 -4.78
CA LYS A 179 2.44 14.34 -5.77
C LYS A 179 3.80 14.50 -5.09
N ARG A 180 3.97 15.55 -4.26
CA ARG A 180 5.22 15.79 -3.52
C ARG A 180 5.60 14.59 -2.66
N ARG A 181 4.63 14.01 -1.93
CA ARG A 181 4.90 12.85 -1.11
C ARG A 181 5.25 11.63 -1.94
N GLY A 182 4.56 11.41 -3.04
CA GLY A 182 4.89 10.36 -4.00
C GLY A 182 6.34 10.49 -4.49
N GLU A 183 6.77 11.69 -4.87
CA GLU A 183 8.15 11.97 -5.33
C GLU A 183 9.21 11.69 -4.26
N GLU A 184 8.91 11.93 -2.98
CA GLU A 184 9.84 11.68 -1.87
C GLU A 184 9.99 10.19 -1.53
N ILE A 185 8.90 9.40 -1.63
CA ILE A 185 8.89 8.00 -1.17
C ILE A 185 8.94 6.98 -2.31
N ALA A 186 8.80 7.43 -3.55
CA ALA A 186 8.77 6.53 -4.70
C ALA A 186 10.08 5.75 -4.85
N TYR A 187 9.94 4.55 -5.36
CA TYR A 187 11.09 3.72 -5.70
C TYR A 187 11.95 4.40 -6.76
N VAL A 188 13.25 4.42 -6.51
CA VAL A 188 14.26 4.86 -7.47
C VAL A 188 15.04 3.62 -7.92
N GLU A 189 15.01 3.34 -9.21
CA GLU A 189 15.76 2.25 -9.80
C GLU A 189 17.26 2.57 -9.72
N GLN A 190 18.02 1.66 -9.13
CA GLN A 190 19.49 1.81 -9.12
C GLN A 190 20.05 1.29 -10.46
N PRO A 191 21.00 2.00 -11.08
CA PRO A 191 21.66 1.47 -12.25
C PRO A 191 22.28 0.12 -11.89
N GLU A 192 22.07 -0.88 -12.75
CA GLU A 192 22.64 -2.21 -12.57
C GLU A 192 24.17 -2.08 -12.46
N THR A 193 24.70 -2.12 -11.25
CA THR A 193 26.10 -2.50 -11.06
C THR A 193 26.17 -3.97 -11.43
N SER A 194 26.89 -4.27 -12.50
CA SER A 194 27.05 -5.60 -13.10
C SER A 194 27.64 -6.57 -12.07
N SER A 195 26.83 -7.17 -11.24
CA SER A 195 27.03 -8.42 -10.50
C SER A 195 25.87 -8.66 -9.53
N ALA A 196 24.72 -9.06 -10.04
CA ALA A 196 23.71 -9.67 -9.19
C ALA A 196 23.03 -10.79 -9.98
N VAL A 197 23.12 -11.97 -9.41
CA VAL A 197 22.40 -13.17 -9.79
C VAL A 197 20.94 -12.79 -10.02
N ARG A 198 20.43 -13.00 -11.22
CA ARG A 198 19.02 -12.86 -11.55
C ARG A 198 18.27 -13.89 -10.73
N ASP A 199 17.47 -13.42 -9.78
CA ASP A 199 16.51 -14.29 -9.10
C ASP A 199 15.58 -14.88 -10.17
N ALA A 200 15.51 -16.20 -10.21
CA ALA A 200 14.73 -16.95 -11.20
C ALA A 200 13.24 -16.54 -11.09
N PRO A 201 12.52 -16.48 -12.22
CA PRO A 201 11.09 -16.24 -12.18
C PRO A 201 10.38 -17.38 -11.45
N TRP A 202 9.54 -17.05 -10.49
CA TRP A 202 8.67 -18.02 -9.82
C TRP A 202 7.64 -18.52 -10.84
N ASN A 203 7.81 -19.75 -11.28
CA ASN A 203 6.77 -20.47 -12.01
C ASN A 203 5.67 -20.83 -11.00
N ASP A 204 4.48 -20.25 -11.19
CA ASP A 204 3.23 -20.71 -10.59
C ASP A 204 2.79 -22.01 -11.30
N GLU A 205 3.47 -23.12 -11.01
CA GLU A 205 2.95 -24.46 -11.27
C GLU A 205 2.90 -25.16 -9.92
N PHE A 206 1.67 -25.19 -9.36
CA PHE A 206 0.99 -26.28 -8.65
C PHE A 206 -0.36 -25.79 -8.11
#